data_59618dc1f23b9963381e9d4304669f7c
#
_entry.id   59618dc1f23b9963381e9d4304669f7c
#
_cell.length_a   1.000
_cell.length_b   1.000
_cell.length_c   1.000
_cell.angle_alpha   90.00
_cell.angle_beta   90.00
_cell.angle_gamma   90.00
#
_symmetry.space_group_name_H-M   'P 1'
#
loop_
_entity.id
_entity.type
_entity.pdbx_description
1 polymer ?
#
loop_
_entity_poly.entity_id
_entity_poly.type
_entity_poly.pdbx_seq_one_letter_code
_entity_poly.pdbx_strand_id
1 'polypeptide(L)'
;MTEAKQLVSLCTENHLTISSCESLTAGLFTSTIASIPGASAILKGGLVTYFTPMKSVLAHVDVNLIQNYGVISEECAYAMAKNTREIMDVDYCVSFTGNAGPSAWEEKP
;
A
#
# COMPACT_ATOMS: atom_id res chain seq x y z
N MET A 1 -14.54 19.35 0.89
CA MET A 1 -14.06 18.16 1.63
C MET A 1 -12.88 17.57 0.88
N THR A 2 -11.79 17.24 1.58
CA THR A 2 -10.63 16.62 0.96
C THR A 2 -10.94 15.18 0.54
N GLU A 3 -10.15 14.65 -0.39
CA GLU A 3 -10.28 13.28 -0.84
C GLU A 3 -10.14 12.28 0.32
N ALA A 4 -9.23 12.56 1.26
CA ALA A 4 -9.05 11.69 2.44
C ALA A 4 -10.31 11.64 3.29
N LYS A 5 -10.94 12.79 3.53
CA LYS A 5 -12.21 12.86 4.28
C LYS A 5 -13.34 12.15 3.53
N GLN A 6 -13.38 12.31 2.20
CA GLN A 6 -14.37 11.64 1.36
C GLN A 6 -14.23 10.13 1.44
N LEU A 7 -13.00 9.63 1.40
CA LEU A 7 -12.72 8.20 1.50
C LEU A 7 -13.16 7.64 2.85
N VAL A 8 -12.81 8.32 3.94
CA VAL A 8 -13.22 7.89 5.29
C VAL A 8 -14.74 7.86 5.43
N SER A 9 -15.44 8.90 4.95
CA SER A 9 -16.90 8.96 4.98
C SER A 9 -17.54 7.84 4.16
N LEU A 10 -17.05 7.64 2.94
CA LEU A 10 -17.59 6.63 2.03
C LEU A 10 -17.43 5.22 2.61
N CYS A 11 -16.25 4.92 3.14
CA CYS A 11 -16.00 3.62 3.76
C CYS A 11 -16.83 3.42 5.02
N THR A 12 -16.99 4.46 5.82
CA THR A 12 -17.81 4.39 7.04
C THR A 12 -19.28 4.10 6.69
N GLU A 13 -19.82 4.83 5.71
CA GLU A 13 -21.20 4.67 5.29
C GLU A 13 -21.49 3.27 4.72
N ASN A 14 -20.52 2.68 4.04
CA ASN A 14 -20.69 1.39 3.37
C ASN A 14 -20.09 0.22 4.18
N HIS A 15 -19.63 0.47 5.40
CA HIS A 15 -19.04 -0.55 6.27
C HIS A 15 -17.86 -1.28 5.60
N LEU A 16 -17.01 -0.51 4.90
CA LEU A 16 -15.83 -1.05 4.21
C LEU A 16 -14.58 -0.77 5.01
N THR A 17 -13.62 -1.67 4.93
CA THR A 17 -12.32 -1.53 5.58
C THR A 17 -11.21 -1.45 4.54
N ILE A 18 -10.15 -0.73 4.88
CA ILE A 18 -9.03 -0.51 3.97
C ILE A 18 -7.70 -0.72 4.67
N SER A 19 -6.69 -1.00 3.86
CA SER A 19 -5.29 -1.05 4.27
C SER A 19 -4.41 -0.57 3.13
N SER A 20 -3.11 -0.54 3.37
CA SER A 20 -2.15 -0.13 2.35
C SER A 20 -0.88 -0.96 2.44
N CYS A 21 -0.15 -1.02 1.33
CA CYS A 21 1.21 -1.55 1.26
C CYS A 21 2.07 -0.50 0.56
N GLU A 22 2.91 0.17 1.32
CA GLU A 22 3.64 1.34 0.85
C GLU A 22 5.13 1.06 0.74
N SER A 23 5.74 1.53 -0.35
CA SER A 23 7.18 1.49 -0.53
C SER A 23 7.73 2.91 -0.50
N LEU A 24 7.76 3.60 -1.65
CA LEU A 24 8.33 4.95 -1.75
C LEU A 24 7.62 5.98 -0.84
N THR A 25 6.36 5.79 -0.57
CA THR A 25 5.57 6.71 0.26
C THR A 25 5.85 6.54 1.76
N ALA A 26 6.44 5.41 2.16
CA ALA A 26 6.94 5.14 3.51
C ALA A 26 5.93 5.39 4.64
N GLY A 27 4.64 5.13 4.37
CA GLY A 27 3.59 5.29 5.36
C GLY A 27 2.77 6.57 5.21
N LEU A 28 3.03 7.39 4.19
CA LEU A 28 2.34 8.65 4.01
C LEU A 28 0.84 8.47 3.79
N PHE A 29 0.44 7.51 2.96
CA PHE A 29 -0.99 7.25 2.73
C PHE A 29 -1.68 6.85 4.03
N THR A 30 -1.11 5.88 4.75
CA THR A 30 -1.67 5.38 6.00
C THR A 30 -1.79 6.50 7.02
N SER A 31 -0.73 7.30 7.19
CA SER A 31 -0.72 8.40 8.15
C SER A 31 -1.71 9.50 7.76
N THR A 32 -1.86 9.79 6.48
CA THR A 32 -2.81 10.79 5.99
C THR A 32 -4.25 10.36 6.30
N ILE A 33 -4.60 9.10 6.03
CA ILE A 33 -5.93 8.58 6.36
C ILE A 33 -6.15 8.58 7.86
N ALA A 34 -5.16 8.14 8.63
CA ALA A 34 -5.26 8.08 10.08
C ALA A 34 -5.47 9.45 10.73
N SER A 35 -5.06 10.53 10.07
CA SER A 35 -5.26 11.89 10.59
C SER A 35 -6.71 12.37 10.53
N ILE A 36 -7.57 11.68 9.78
CA ILE A 36 -8.97 12.05 9.63
C ILE A 36 -9.78 11.53 10.82
N PRO A 37 -10.58 12.38 11.48
CA PRO A 37 -11.44 11.91 12.57
C PRO A 37 -12.36 10.77 12.11
N GLY A 38 -12.42 9.71 12.89
CA GLY A 38 -13.23 8.53 12.58
C GLY A 38 -12.51 7.48 11.73
N ALA A 39 -11.26 7.72 11.33
CA ALA A 39 -10.52 6.81 10.46
C ALA A 39 -10.34 5.41 11.07
N SER A 40 -10.27 5.30 12.39
CA SER A 40 -10.06 4.00 13.05
C SER A 40 -11.17 2.98 12.76
N ALA A 41 -12.34 3.44 12.35
CA ALA A 41 -13.44 2.55 12.00
C ALA A 41 -13.17 1.81 10.69
N ILE A 42 -12.38 2.40 9.78
CA ILE A 42 -12.21 1.86 8.43
C ILE A 42 -10.76 1.48 8.10
N LEU A 43 -9.78 2.16 8.66
CA LEU A 43 -8.36 1.89 8.40
C LEU A 43 -7.86 0.83 9.39
N LYS A 44 -7.44 -0.33 8.87
CA LYS A 44 -7.01 -1.44 9.72
C LYS A 44 -5.50 -1.53 9.87
N GLY A 45 -4.76 -0.92 8.97
CA GLY A 45 -3.30 -0.92 9.05
C GLY A 45 -2.65 -0.62 7.73
N GLY A 46 -1.33 -0.68 7.74
CA GLY A 46 -0.53 -0.54 6.54
C GLY A 46 0.81 -1.22 6.74
N LEU A 47 1.35 -1.77 5.66
CA LEU A 47 2.70 -2.30 5.65
C LEU A 47 3.61 -1.29 4.95
N VAL A 48 4.78 -1.05 5.53
CA VAL A 48 5.81 -0.23 4.90
C VAL A 48 6.92 -1.18 4.46
N THR A 49 6.99 -1.43 3.15
CA THR A 49 7.93 -2.38 2.55
C THR A 49 8.98 -1.64 1.72
N TYR A 50 9.56 -0.60 2.33
CA TYR A 50 10.47 0.32 1.64
C TYR A 50 11.68 -0.40 1.05
N PHE A 51 12.32 -1.27 1.83
CA PHE A 51 13.46 -2.07 1.42
C PHE A 51 12.96 -3.28 0.61
N THR A 52 13.56 -3.53 -0.55
CA THR A 52 13.08 -4.54 -1.49
C THR A 52 12.78 -5.91 -0.86
N PRO A 53 13.68 -6.52 -0.04
CA PRO A 53 13.36 -7.81 0.59
C PRO A 53 12.16 -7.79 1.50
N MET A 54 11.77 -6.62 2.04
CA MET A 54 10.62 -6.51 2.93
C MET A 54 9.30 -6.75 2.19
N LYS A 55 9.28 -6.56 0.87
CA LYS A 55 8.11 -6.90 0.05
C LYS A 55 7.79 -8.40 0.14
N SER A 56 8.84 -9.22 0.21
CA SER A 56 8.69 -10.67 0.36
C SER A 56 8.47 -11.07 1.82
N VAL A 57 9.22 -10.49 2.75
CA VAL A 57 9.15 -10.83 4.19
C VAL A 57 7.80 -10.43 4.78
N LEU A 58 7.33 -9.22 4.50
CA LEU A 58 6.12 -8.66 5.13
C LEU A 58 4.87 -8.89 4.28
N ALA A 59 4.95 -8.63 2.98
CA ALA A 59 3.80 -8.69 2.08
C ALA A 59 3.75 -9.99 1.27
N HIS A 60 4.65 -10.92 1.53
CA HIS A 60 4.68 -12.25 0.91
C HIS A 60 4.77 -12.21 -0.62
N VAL A 61 5.34 -11.16 -1.19
CA VAL A 61 5.56 -11.09 -2.63
C VAL A 61 6.61 -12.12 -3.03
N ASP A 62 6.29 -12.93 -4.03
CA ASP A 62 7.18 -13.98 -4.51
C ASP A 62 8.50 -13.37 -5.02
N VAL A 63 9.62 -13.88 -4.53
CA VAL A 63 10.95 -13.43 -4.92
C VAL A 63 11.14 -13.56 -6.44
N ASN A 64 10.61 -14.61 -7.05
CA ASN A 64 10.70 -14.82 -8.49
C ASN A 64 9.93 -13.75 -9.28
N LEU A 65 8.80 -13.30 -8.75
CA LEU A 65 8.05 -12.21 -9.37
C LEU A 65 8.90 -10.93 -9.40
N ILE A 66 9.56 -10.62 -8.29
CA ILE A 66 10.43 -9.44 -8.19
C ILE A 66 11.62 -9.57 -9.15
N GLN A 67 12.23 -10.76 -9.24
CA GLN A 67 13.35 -11.00 -10.15
C GLN A 67 12.95 -10.85 -11.61
N ASN A 68 11.75 -11.30 -11.97
CA ASN A 68 11.29 -11.29 -13.36
C ASN A 68 10.75 -9.93 -13.80
N TYR A 69 10.07 -9.20 -12.92
CA TYR A 69 9.37 -7.96 -13.29
C TYR A 69 9.95 -6.72 -12.62
N GLY A 70 10.76 -6.88 -11.56
CA GLY A 70 11.26 -5.75 -10.78
C GLY A 70 10.24 -5.26 -9.76
N VAL A 71 10.71 -4.40 -8.86
CA VAL A 71 9.83 -3.83 -7.81
C VAL A 71 8.98 -2.69 -8.35
N ILE A 72 9.41 -2.03 -9.44
CA ILE A 72 8.65 -0.95 -10.07
C ILE A 72 7.91 -1.54 -11.26
N SER A 73 6.80 -2.22 -10.97
CA SER A 73 6.02 -2.92 -11.98
C SER A 73 4.58 -3.07 -11.52
N GLU A 74 3.67 -3.23 -12.47
CA GLU A 74 2.26 -3.52 -12.17
C GLU A 74 2.13 -4.85 -11.43
N GLU A 75 2.92 -5.84 -11.81
CA GLU A 75 2.93 -7.16 -11.19
C GLU A 75 3.28 -7.06 -9.70
N CYS A 76 4.32 -6.30 -9.37
CA CYS A 76 4.73 -6.11 -7.99
C CYS A 76 3.68 -5.31 -7.20
N ALA A 77 3.17 -4.24 -7.78
CA ALA A 77 2.12 -3.42 -7.15
C ALA A 77 0.88 -4.24 -6.86
N TYR A 78 0.44 -5.07 -7.80
CA TYR A 78 -0.71 -5.93 -7.63
C TYR A 78 -0.49 -6.95 -6.51
N ALA A 79 0.67 -7.61 -6.50
CA ALA A 79 0.99 -8.60 -5.47
C ALA A 79 1.06 -7.97 -4.09
N MET A 80 1.65 -6.78 -3.97
CA MET A 80 1.69 -6.03 -2.72
C MET A 80 0.29 -5.77 -2.17
N ALA A 81 -0.59 -5.25 -3.01
CA ALA A 81 -1.96 -4.91 -2.61
C ALA A 81 -2.79 -6.17 -2.29
N LYS A 82 -2.76 -7.15 -3.19
CA LYS A 82 -3.53 -8.38 -3.03
C LYS A 82 -3.13 -9.13 -1.76
N ASN A 83 -1.84 -9.32 -1.55
CA ASN A 83 -1.35 -10.08 -0.41
C ASN A 83 -1.60 -9.35 0.91
N THR A 84 -1.40 -8.03 0.94
CA THR A 84 -1.66 -7.23 2.13
C THR A 84 -3.15 -7.22 2.47
N ARG A 85 -4.02 -7.15 1.46
CA ARG A 85 -5.46 -7.25 1.67
C ARG A 85 -5.83 -8.56 2.36
N GLU A 86 -5.23 -9.65 1.93
CA GLU A 86 -5.46 -10.97 2.52
C GLU A 86 -4.89 -11.07 3.94
N ILE A 87 -3.67 -10.57 4.15
CA ILE A 87 -3.03 -10.59 5.46
C ILE A 87 -3.86 -9.85 6.51
N MET A 88 -4.40 -8.70 6.14
CA MET A 88 -5.16 -7.85 7.05
C MET A 88 -6.66 -8.09 7.04
N ASP A 89 -7.14 -8.94 6.12
CA ASP A 89 -8.55 -9.28 5.96
C ASP A 89 -9.42 -8.04 5.85
N VAL A 90 -9.08 -7.19 4.89
CA VAL A 90 -9.81 -5.94 4.61
C VAL A 90 -10.48 -6.02 3.24
N ASP A 91 -11.42 -5.10 3.00
CA ASP A 91 -12.14 -5.06 1.74
C ASP A 91 -11.29 -4.52 0.60
N TYR A 92 -10.49 -3.49 0.86
CA TYR A 92 -9.64 -2.86 -0.14
C TYR A 92 -8.24 -2.63 0.40
N CYS A 93 -7.25 -2.79 -0.47
CA CYS A 93 -5.87 -2.43 -0.16
C CYS A 93 -5.29 -1.68 -1.35
N VAL A 94 -4.61 -0.58 -1.07
CA VAL A 94 -3.89 0.18 -2.08
C VAL A 94 -2.39 -0.01 -1.87
N SER A 95 -1.64 -0.12 -2.97
CA SER A 95 -0.19 -0.24 -2.91
C SER A 95 0.48 0.91 -3.65
N PHE A 96 1.67 1.25 -3.20
CA PHE A 96 2.50 2.29 -3.80
C PHE A 96 3.92 1.75 -3.96
N THR A 97 4.37 1.64 -5.20
CA THR A 97 5.75 1.28 -5.52
C THR A 97 6.27 2.23 -6.60
N GLY A 98 7.57 2.49 -6.61
CA GLY A 98 8.17 3.44 -7.54
C GLY A 98 9.44 4.03 -6.97
N ASN A 99 9.96 5.06 -7.65
CA ASN A 99 11.14 5.81 -7.22
C ASN A 99 10.74 7.17 -6.67
N ALA A 100 11.16 7.46 -5.42
CA ALA A 100 10.93 8.76 -4.80
C ALA A 100 12.18 9.65 -4.81
N GLY A 101 13.34 9.08 -5.11
CA GLY A 101 14.60 9.81 -5.11
C GLY A 101 14.95 10.42 -6.46
N PRO A 102 16.01 11.22 -6.52
CA PRO A 102 16.47 11.79 -7.79
C PRO A 102 17.10 10.77 -8.72
N SER A 103 17.54 9.60 -8.20
CA SER A 103 18.12 8.52 -9.00
C SER A 103 17.11 7.41 -9.18
N ALA A 104 16.94 6.94 -10.40
CA ALA A 104 16.00 5.87 -10.70
C ALA A 104 16.61 4.51 -10.36
N TRP A 105 15.83 3.66 -9.69
CA TRP A 105 16.16 2.26 -9.47
C TRP A 105 15.71 1.46 -10.69
N GLU A 106 16.45 0.43 -11.04
CA GLU A 106 16.08 -0.46 -12.15
C GLU A 106 15.89 0.30 -13.48
N GLU A 107 16.52 1.47 -13.62
CA GLU A 107 16.42 2.35 -14.81
C GLU A 107 14.99 2.75 -15.17
N LYS A 108 14.09 2.80 -14.17
CA LYS A 108 12.70 3.21 -14.33
C LYS A 108 12.46 4.56 -13.64
N PRO A 109 11.62 5.41 -14.24
CA PRO A 109 11.29 6.69 -13.62
C PRO A 109 10.50 6.53 -12.33
#